data_b033de029113fa4456ff65dcb61d2b1b
#
_entry.id   b033de029113fa4456ff65dcb61d2b1b
#
_cell.length_a   1.000
_cell.length_b   1.000
_cell.length_c   1.000
_cell.angle_alpha   90.00
_cell.angle_beta   90.00
_cell.angle_gamma   90.00
#
_symmetry.space_group_name_H-M   'P 1'
#
loop_
_entity.id
_entity.type
_entity.pdbx_description
1 polymer ?
#
loop_
_entity_poly.entity_id
_entity_poly.type
_entity_poly.pdbx_seq_one_letter_code
_entity_poly.pdbx_strand_id
1 'polypeptide(L)'
;MRATKPAAPARPRIVAFGDIVNDIVAVPRTAVRRDTDTISTIRPRPGGSAANTAAWLGSLGSQVDFVGSVGIADLDYHDQQLRAQGVVPHLSTAPGLPTSTIVILVEGEHRTMLTERGANRALRASDLTDELLAGAAVLHLTGYTLVDGPRAAGMRDLIDRAHAAGAVVSLNPGSAGFISDFGPAEVISAIEGVDIVIANVAEAALLCEESDPQRVATAIADRHGLAVITQGPDNVIVAQRGSKPVSVPVSPARVVDPTGAGDAMSAGFLHSWVADHDAVRAAQAGVLVAARAVMVIGGRPVI
;
A
#
# COMPACT_ATOMS: atom_id res chain seq x y z
N MET A 1 37.87 -31.23 2.00
CA MET A 1 36.46 -30.98 1.68
C MET A 1 35.96 -29.78 2.48
N ARG A 2 35.71 -28.63 1.83
CA ARG A 2 35.08 -27.50 2.53
C ARG A 2 33.57 -27.80 2.58
N ALA A 3 33.03 -27.91 3.79
CA ALA A 3 31.60 -28.04 3.99
C ALA A 3 30.91 -26.78 3.43
N THR A 4 30.08 -26.93 2.41
CA THR A 4 29.21 -25.89 1.89
C THR A 4 28.21 -25.54 3.00
N LYS A 5 28.26 -24.28 3.47
CA LYS A 5 27.27 -23.75 4.40
C LYS A 5 25.89 -23.94 3.77
N PRO A 6 24.90 -24.52 4.48
CA PRO A 6 23.57 -24.66 3.92
C PRO A 6 23.05 -23.29 3.48
N ALA A 7 22.50 -23.23 2.28
CA ALA A 7 21.83 -22.00 1.80
C ALA A 7 20.77 -21.60 2.81
N ALA A 8 20.71 -20.31 3.17
CA ALA A 8 19.65 -19.80 4.00
C ALA A 8 18.30 -20.14 3.33
N PRO A 9 17.27 -20.55 4.10
CA PRO A 9 15.96 -20.82 3.52
C PRO A 9 15.51 -19.60 2.71
N ALA A 10 14.95 -19.86 1.51
CA ALA A 10 14.42 -18.81 0.67
C ALA A 10 13.40 -17.99 1.47
N ARG A 11 13.53 -16.66 1.42
CA ARG A 11 12.55 -15.78 2.12
C ARG A 11 11.16 -15.99 1.53
N PRO A 12 10.10 -15.96 2.36
CA PRO A 12 8.74 -16.03 1.88
C PRO A 12 8.45 -14.94 0.84
N ARG A 13 7.79 -15.28 -0.24
CA ARG A 13 7.49 -14.38 -1.35
C ARG A 13 6.19 -13.61 -1.07
N ILE A 14 6.18 -12.31 -1.39
CA ILE A 14 5.01 -11.43 -1.27
C ILE A 14 4.61 -10.99 -2.67
N VAL A 15 3.33 -11.04 -2.98
CA VAL A 15 2.77 -10.48 -4.20
C VAL A 15 2.00 -9.22 -3.82
N ALA A 16 2.33 -8.08 -4.43
CA ALA A 16 1.56 -6.84 -4.34
C ALA A 16 0.78 -6.64 -5.64
N PHE A 17 -0.51 -6.36 -5.52
CA PHE A 17 -1.40 -6.16 -6.67
C PHE A 17 -2.17 -4.87 -6.50
N GLY A 18 -2.14 -4.00 -7.51
CA GLY A 18 -2.94 -2.78 -7.49
C GLY A 18 -2.37 -1.62 -8.28
N ASP A 19 -2.59 -0.42 -7.75
CA ASP A 19 -2.35 0.84 -8.41
C ASP A 19 -0.85 1.18 -8.57
N ILE A 20 -0.56 1.76 -9.72
CA ILE A 20 0.70 2.40 -10.07
C ILE A 20 0.40 3.71 -10.79
N VAL A 21 1.05 4.81 -10.40
CA VAL A 21 0.71 6.14 -10.89
C VAL A 21 1.95 7.00 -11.15
N ASN A 22 1.78 8.04 -11.95
CA ASN A 22 2.69 9.18 -12.06
C ASN A 22 2.23 10.26 -11.10
N ASP A 23 2.96 10.50 -10.01
CA ASP A 23 2.73 11.64 -9.12
C ASP A 23 3.41 12.89 -9.69
N ILE A 24 2.67 13.97 -9.86
CA ILE A 24 3.20 15.28 -10.23
C ILE A 24 3.07 16.19 -9.02
N VAL A 25 4.15 16.27 -8.24
CA VAL A 25 4.18 17.10 -7.02
C VAL A 25 4.48 18.53 -7.40
N ALA A 26 3.54 19.45 -7.14
CA ALA A 26 3.67 20.88 -7.35
C ALA A 26 3.70 21.62 -6.00
N VAL A 27 4.80 22.33 -5.74
CA VAL A 27 5.00 23.15 -4.53
C VAL A 27 5.05 24.61 -4.95
N PRO A 28 3.97 25.38 -4.82
CA PRO A 28 3.94 26.80 -5.14
C PRO A 28 4.83 27.61 -4.18
N ARG A 29 5.49 28.64 -4.69
CA ARG A 29 6.29 29.57 -3.87
C ARG A 29 5.44 30.60 -3.11
N THR A 30 4.23 30.82 -3.59
CA THR A 30 3.22 31.73 -3.01
C THR A 30 1.85 31.06 -3.16
N ALA A 31 0.83 31.59 -2.52
CA ALA A 31 -0.54 31.13 -2.73
C ALA A 31 -0.91 31.07 -4.23
N VAL A 32 -1.60 30.01 -4.64
CA VAL A 32 -2.04 29.85 -6.03
C VAL A 32 -2.93 31.02 -6.43
N ARG A 33 -2.61 31.67 -7.55
CA ARG A 33 -3.36 32.80 -8.08
C ARG A 33 -4.27 32.36 -9.23
N ARG A 34 -5.49 32.83 -9.21
CA ARG A 34 -6.44 32.60 -10.31
C ARG A 34 -6.06 33.43 -11.54
N ASP A 35 -6.32 32.87 -12.71
CA ASP A 35 -6.20 33.53 -14.03
C ASP A 35 -4.80 34.08 -14.35
N THR A 36 -3.76 33.60 -13.66
CA THR A 36 -2.37 33.98 -13.91
C THR A 36 -1.39 32.92 -13.42
N ASP A 37 -0.11 33.04 -13.79
CA ASP A 37 0.94 32.11 -13.43
C ASP A 37 1.29 32.18 -11.93
N THR A 38 1.48 31.00 -11.33
CA THR A 38 2.08 30.87 -10.00
C THR A 38 3.37 30.07 -10.12
N ILE A 39 4.50 30.70 -9.87
CA ILE A 39 5.82 30.05 -9.93
C ILE A 39 5.86 28.93 -8.88
N SER A 40 6.13 27.71 -9.33
CA SER A 40 6.12 26.52 -8.51
C SER A 40 7.35 25.65 -8.77
N THR A 41 7.71 24.82 -7.81
CA THR A 41 8.61 23.69 -8.03
C THR A 41 7.77 22.48 -8.39
N ILE A 42 7.96 21.92 -9.59
CA ILE A 42 7.20 20.76 -10.06
C ILE A 42 8.17 19.58 -10.25
N ARG A 43 7.81 18.42 -9.72
CA ARG A 43 8.62 17.20 -9.81
C ARG A 43 7.72 16.00 -10.10
N PRO A 44 7.97 15.27 -11.21
CA PRO A 44 7.38 13.94 -11.42
C PRO A 44 8.03 12.94 -10.44
N ARG A 45 7.21 12.03 -9.93
CA ARG A 45 7.61 10.93 -9.04
C ARG A 45 6.84 9.67 -9.41
N PRO A 46 7.43 8.48 -9.28
CA PRO A 46 6.66 7.25 -9.34
C PRO A 46 5.86 7.12 -8.05
N GLY A 47 4.59 6.74 -8.16
CA GLY A 47 3.64 6.60 -7.07
C GLY A 47 2.73 5.39 -7.23
N GLY A 48 1.60 5.42 -6.53
CA GLY A 48 0.63 4.33 -6.40
C GLY A 48 0.84 3.55 -5.11
N SER A 49 -0.20 3.37 -4.30
CA SER A 49 -0.11 2.76 -2.97
C SER A 49 0.45 1.33 -3.04
N ALA A 50 -0.09 0.49 -3.92
CA ALA A 50 0.42 -0.88 -4.09
C ALA A 50 1.86 -0.90 -4.61
N ALA A 51 2.20 -0.06 -5.59
CA ALA A 51 3.55 0.03 -6.13
C ALA A 51 4.56 0.62 -5.13
N ASN A 52 4.13 1.55 -4.27
CA ASN A 52 4.96 2.08 -3.18
C ASN A 52 5.26 1.00 -2.14
N THR A 53 4.23 0.24 -1.71
CA THR A 53 4.41 -0.89 -0.78
C THR A 53 5.38 -1.92 -1.37
N ALA A 54 5.23 -2.28 -2.65
CA ALA A 54 6.16 -3.20 -3.33
C ALA A 54 7.60 -2.66 -3.35
N ALA A 55 7.78 -1.37 -3.67
CA ALA A 55 9.09 -0.72 -3.71
C ALA A 55 9.78 -0.73 -2.32
N TRP A 56 9.04 -0.43 -1.25
CA TRP A 56 9.55 -0.53 0.11
C TRP A 56 9.90 -1.96 0.48
N LEU A 57 9.05 -2.96 0.18
CA LEU A 57 9.34 -4.39 0.39
C LEU A 57 10.64 -4.82 -0.30
N GLY A 58 10.79 -4.48 -1.58
CA GLY A 58 11.99 -4.82 -2.35
C GLY A 58 13.25 -4.17 -1.76
N SER A 59 13.18 -2.88 -1.35
CA SER A 59 14.28 -2.17 -0.72
C SER A 59 14.73 -2.76 0.62
N LEU A 60 13.81 -3.45 1.32
CA LEU A 60 14.09 -4.19 2.55
C LEU A 60 14.66 -5.60 2.27
N GLY A 61 14.76 -6.01 1.00
CA GLY A 61 15.26 -7.30 0.58
C GLY A 61 14.24 -8.44 0.68
N SER A 62 12.94 -8.14 0.65
CA SER A 62 11.89 -9.14 0.45
C SER A 62 11.94 -9.68 -0.98
N GLN A 63 11.50 -10.93 -1.17
CA GLN A 63 11.13 -11.41 -2.50
C GLN A 63 9.73 -10.88 -2.82
N VAL A 64 9.61 -9.99 -3.79
CA VAL A 64 8.36 -9.31 -4.11
C VAL A 64 8.08 -9.26 -5.60
N ASP A 65 6.90 -9.73 -5.99
CA ASP A 65 6.30 -9.54 -7.30
C ASP A 65 5.28 -8.41 -7.21
N PHE A 66 5.23 -7.55 -8.22
CA PHE A 66 4.23 -6.50 -8.33
C PHE A 66 3.43 -6.65 -9.63
N VAL A 67 2.10 -6.68 -9.51
CA VAL A 67 1.18 -6.72 -10.66
C VAL A 67 0.40 -5.41 -10.73
N GLY A 68 0.46 -4.74 -11.87
CA GLY A 68 -0.20 -3.45 -12.10
C GLY A 68 -0.37 -3.14 -13.58
N SER A 69 -1.01 -2.00 -13.90
CA SER A 69 -1.23 -1.58 -15.29
C SER A 69 -0.80 -0.15 -15.53
N VAL A 70 -0.06 0.08 -16.62
CA VAL A 70 0.49 1.39 -17.01
C VAL A 70 0.13 1.74 -18.46
N GLY A 71 0.25 2.99 -18.82
CA GLY A 71 0.26 3.40 -20.23
C GLY A 71 1.53 2.95 -20.94
N ILE A 72 1.42 2.58 -22.21
CA ILE A 72 2.57 2.05 -22.99
C ILE A 72 3.78 3.00 -22.98
N ALA A 73 3.57 4.30 -22.93
CA ALA A 73 4.63 5.30 -22.95
C ALA A 73 5.52 5.27 -21.68
N ASP A 74 4.98 4.79 -20.56
CA ASP A 74 5.67 4.79 -19.26
C ASP A 74 6.08 3.38 -18.81
N LEU A 75 5.85 2.35 -19.64
CA LEU A 75 6.12 0.96 -19.29
C LEU A 75 7.57 0.76 -18.84
N ASP A 76 8.53 1.15 -19.69
CA ASP A 76 9.95 1.00 -19.40
C ASP A 76 10.39 1.80 -18.18
N TYR A 77 9.82 2.99 -17.99
CA TYR A 77 10.11 3.83 -16.82
C TYR A 77 9.71 3.14 -15.52
N HIS A 78 8.46 2.69 -15.41
CA HIS A 78 7.98 2.04 -14.18
C HIS A 78 8.63 0.67 -13.96
N ASP A 79 8.89 -0.11 -15.01
CA ASP A 79 9.60 -1.38 -14.90
C ASP A 79 11.01 -1.16 -14.31
N GLN A 80 11.76 -0.21 -14.84
CA GLN A 80 13.11 0.11 -14.35
C GLN A 80 13.08 0.62 -12.90
N GLN A 81 12.12 1.51 -12.56
CA GLN A 81 12.01 2.03 -11.19
C GLN A 81 11.73 0.92 -10.18
N LEU A 82 10.85 -0.03 -10.48
CA LEU A 82 10.52 -1.15 -9.59
C LEU A 82 11.70 -2.11 -9.46
N ARG A 83 12.35 -2.47 -10.58
CA ARG A 83 13.52 -3.35 -10.57
C ARG A 83 14.69 -2.75 -9.78
N ALA A 84 14.92 -1.45 -9.87
CA ALA A 84 15.95 -0.75 -9.11
C ALA A 84 15.70 -0.83 -7.59
N GLN A 85 14.46 -1.05 -7.17
CA GLN A 85 14.08 -1.31 -5.77
C GLN A 85 14.07 -2.80 -5.39
N GLY A 86 14.47 -3.71 -6.30
CA GLY A 86 14.48 -5.16 -6.05
C GLY A 86 13.12 -5.85 -6.21
N VAL A 87 12.18 -5.21 -6.89
CA VAL A 87 10.86 -5.77 -7.22
C VAL A 87 10.90 -6.48 -8.55
N VAL A 88 10.15 -7.58 -8.71
CA VAL A 88 9.87 -8.21 -10.00
C VAL A 88 8.54 -7.68 -10.53
N PRO A 89 8.55 -6.75 -11.52
CA PRO A 89 7.31 -6.18 -12.03
C PRO A 89 6.67 -7.07 -13.10
N HIS A 90 5.34 -7.19 -13.02
CA HIS A 90 4.46 -7.80 -14.00
C HIS A 90 3.45 -6.73 -14.45
N LEU A 91 3.90 -5.86 -15.35
CA LEU A 91 3.12 -4.72 -15.80
C LEU A 91 2.36 -5.04 -17.09
N SER A 92 1.04 -4.85 -17.07
CA SER A 92 0.21 -4.84 -18.27
C SER A 92 0.11 -3.42 -18.84
N THR A 93 -0.27 -3.33 -20.11
CA THR A 93 -0.55 -2.04 -20.77
C THR A 93 -1.98 -2.01 -21.29
N ALA A 94 -2.62 -0.87 -21.18
CA ALA A 94 -3.98 -0.66 -21.69
C ALA A 94 -3.96 0.21 -22.97
N PRO A 95 -4.40 -0.31 -24.12
CA PRO A 95 -4.45 0.47 -25.36
C PRO A 95 -5.24 1.76 -25.20
N GLY A 96 -4.64 2.89 -25.59
CA GLY A 96 -5.29 4.20 -25.58
C GLY A 96 -5.45 4.86 -24.21
N LEU A 97 -4.99 4.23 -23.13
CA LEU A 97 -4.99 4.83 -21.80
C LEU A 97 -3.58 5.27 -21.40
N PRO A 98 -3.41 6.49 -20.85
CA PRO A 98 -2.15 6.89 -20.22
C PRO A 98 -2.00 6.19 -18.88
N THR A 99 -0.79 6.21 -18.33
CA THR A 99 -0.58 5.85 -16.93
C THR A 99 -1.43 6.77 -16.03
N SER A 100 -2.01 6.20 -14.98
CA SER A 100 -2.74 6.98 -13.98
C SER A 100 -1.86 8.12 -13.45
N THR A 101 -2.45 9.31 -13.28
CA THR A 101 -1.70 10.50 -12.89
C THR A 101 -2.38 11.19 -11.72
N ILE A 102 -1.61 11.57 -10.72
CA ILE A 102 -2.07 12.38 -9.60
C ILE A 102 -1.25 13.68 -9.57
N VAL A 103 -1.93 14.82 -9.74
CA VAL A 103 -1.33 16.12 -9.47
C VAL A 103 -1.52 16.44 -7.99
N ILE A 104 -0.41 16.57 -7.27
CA ILE A 104 -0.39 16.86 -5.83
C ILE A 104 0.04 18.31 -5.64
N LEU A 105 -0.91 19.16 -5.30
CA LEU A 105 -0.65 20.55 -4.95
C LEU A 105 -0.37 20.64 -3.45
N VAL A 106 0.83 21.10 -3.08
CA VAL A 106 1.27 21.21 -1.68
C VAL A 106 1.26 22.68 -1.26
N GLU A 107 0.37 23.07 -0.35
CA GLU A 107 0.25 24.43 0.17
C GLU A 107 0.43 24.43 1.70
N GLY A 108 1.66 24.61 2.17
CA GLY A 108 2.00 24.48 3.58
C GLY A 108 1.79 23.05 4.08
N GLU A 109 0.90 22.88 5.06
CA GLU A 109 0.54 21.56 5.60
C GLU A 109 -0.61 20.88 4.83
N HIS A 110 -1.22 21.59 3.88
CA HIS A 110 -2.36 21.09 3.11
C HIS A 110 -1.93 20.49 1.78
N ARG A 111 -2.69 19.50 1.32
CA ARG A 111 -2.52 18.87 0.02
C ARG A 111 -3.86 18.74 -0.68
N THR A 112 -3.85 19.12 -1.94
CA THR A 112 -4.98 18.87 -2.85
C THR A 112 -4.51 17.89 -3.91
N MET A 113 -5.27 16.82 -4.11
CA MET A 113 -4.95 15.79 -5.08
C MET A 113 -5.99 15.80 -6.20
N LEU A 114 -5.50 15.91 -7.45
CA LEU A 114 -6.32 15.78 -8.65
C LEU A 114 -5.93 14.47 -9.32
N THR A 115 -6.85 13.53 -9.40
CA THR A 115 -6.56 12.17 -9.83
C THR A 115 -7.20 11.82 -11.15
N GLU A 116 -6.39 11.38 -12.11
CA GLU A 116 -6.82 10.65 -13.30
C GLU A 116 -6.41 9.19 -13.19
N ARG A 117 -7.39 8.28 -13.33
CA ARG A 117 -7.19 6.86 -13.05
C ARG A 117 -6.56 6.07 -14.19
N GLY A 118 -6.52 6.60 -15.41
CA GLY A 118 -5.79 6.07 -16.55
C GLY A 118 -5.82 4.54 -16.68
N ALA A 119 -4.65 3.94 -16.87
CA ALA A 119 -4.46 2.51 -17.10
C ALA A 119 -4.84 1.61 -15.92
N ASN A 120 -4.85 2.12 -14.66
CA ASN A 120 -5.32 1.32 -13.52
C ASN A 120 -6.75 0.82 -13.71
N ARG A 121 -7.60 1.53 -14.48
CA ARG A 121 -8.96 1.10 -14.82
C ARG A 121 -9.02 -0.16 -15.69
N ALA A 122 -7.93 -0.50 -16.34
CA ALA A 122 -7.82 -1.68 -17.19
C ALA A 122 -7.29 -2.91 -16.45
N LEU A 123 -6.69 -2.74 -15.27
CA LEU A 123 -6.20 -3.85 -14.45
C LEU A 123 -7.36 -4.81 -14.13
N ARG A 124 -7.11 -6.12 -14.23
CA ARG A 124 -8.09 -7.18 -14.00
C ARG A 124 -7.56 -8.17 -12.96
N ALA A 125 -8.46 -8.81 -12.23
CA ALA A 125 -8.09 -9.89 -11.32
C ALA A 125 -7.32 -11.01 -12.03
N SER A 126 -7.65 -11.28 -13.29
CA SER A 126 -6.96 -12.25 -14.15
C SER A 126 -5.52 -11.87 -14.52
N ASP A 127 -5.10 -10.60 -14.35
CA ASP A 127 -3.71 -10.20 -14.59
C ASP A 127 -2.76 -10.77 -13.50
N LEU A 128 -3.31 -11.12 -12.34
CA LEU A 128 -2.65 -11.96 -11.35
C LEU A 128 -2.98 -13.42 -11.64
N THR A 129 -2.05 -14.13 -12.24
CA THR A 129 -2.22 -15.55 -12.59
C THR A 129 -2.04 -16.45 -11.37
N ASP A 130 -2.55 -17.70 -11.45
CA ASP A 130 -2.39 -18.68 -10.39
C ASP A 130 -0.93 -19.10 -10.20
N GLU A 131 -0.12 -19.04 -11.27
CA GLU A 131 1.33 -19.27 -11.19
C GLU A 131 2.03 -18.22 -10.33
N LEU A 132 1.59 -16.96 -10.41
CA LEU A 132 2.10 -15.87 -9.56
C LEU A 132 1.62 -16.00 -8.12
N LEU A 133 0.46 -16.57 -7.86
CA LEU A 133 -0.03 -16.86 -6.51
C LEU A 133 0.64 -18.09 -5.91
N ALA A 134 1.00 -19.08 -6.72
CA ALA A 134 1.57 -20.34 -6.24
C ALA A 134 2.84 -20.11 -5.40
N GLY A 135 2.79 -20.52 -4.11
CA GLY A 135 3.89 -20.35 -3.16
C GLY A 135 4.10 -18.92 -2.66
N ALA A 136 3.19 -17.98 -2.93
CA ALA A 136 3.16 -16.70 -2.25
C ALA A 136 2.76 -16.89 -0.78
N ALA A 137 3.48 -16.24 0.14
CA ALA A 137 3.11 -16.21 1.55
C ALA A 137 2.01 -15.16 1.82
N VAL A 138 2.06 -14.05 1.09
CA VAL A 138 1.10 -12.93 1.23
C VAL A 138 0.73 -12.41 -0.15
N LEU A 139 -0.56 -12.14 -0.35
CA LEU A 139 -1.09 -11.23 -1.34
C LEU A 139 -1.44 -9.91 -0.66
N HIS A 140 -0.77 -8.82 -1.04
CA HIS A 140 -1.09 -7.47 -0.55
C HIS A 140 -1.93 -6.71 -1.58
N LEU A 141 -3.08 -6.20 -1.14
CA LEU A 141 -4.05 -5.44 -1.93
C LEU A 141 -4.20 -4.02 -1.39
N THR A 142 -4.68 -3.11 -2.24
CA THR A 142 -5.12 -1.77 -1.82
C THR A 142 -6.59 -1.56 -2.15
N GLY A 143 -7.28 -0.74 -1.37
CA GLY A 143 -8.69 -0.43 -1.58
C GLY A 143 -8.95 0.25 -2.93
N TYR A 144 -7.94 0.89 -3.52
CA TYR A 144 -8.07 1.53 -4.83
C TYR A 144 -8.40 0.54 -5.96
N THR A 145 -8.10 -0.76 -5.79
CA THR A 145 -8.53 -1.81 -6.73
C THR A 145 -10.05 -1.96 -6.82
N LEU A 146 -10.81 -1.45 -5.85
CA LEU A 146 -12.29 -1.46 -5.88
C LEU A 146 -12.87 -0.51 -6.92
N VAL A 147 -12.24 0.63 -7.15
CA VAL A 147 -12.71 1.63 -8.14
C VAL A 147 -12.02 1.48 -9.49
N ASP A 148 -10.82 0.93 -9.49
CA ASP A 148 -10.06 0.62 -10.70
C ASP A 148 -10.49 -0.75 -11.27
N GLY A 149 -9.75 -1.34 -12.15
CA GLY A 149 -10.15 -2.48 -12.95
C GLY A 149 -10.87 -3.65 -12.26
N PRO A 150 -10.35 -4.24 -11.17
CA PRO A 150 -10.93 -5.43 -10.56
C PRO A 150 -12.32 -5.24 -9.96
N ARG A 151 -12.58 -4.10 -9.30
CA ARG A 151 -13.81 -3.80 -8.57
C ARG A 151 -14.13 -4.86 -7.50
N ALA A 152 -15.32 -4.81 -6.90
CA ALA A 152 -15.69 -5.70 -5.80
C ALA A 152 -15.67 -7.19 -6.18
N ALA A 153 -16.17 -7.55 -7.36
CA ALA A 153 -16.18 -8.95 -7.81
C ALA A 153 -14.77 -9.49 -8.04
N GLY A 154 -13.89 -8.69 -8.66
CA GLY A 154 -12.50 -9.06 -8.86
C GLY A 154 -11.69 -9.09 -7.56
N MET A 155 -12.00 -8.21 -6.59
CA MET A 155 -11.38 -8.26 -5.27
C MET A 155 -11.68 -9.59 -4.57
N ARG A 156 -12.94 -10.04 -4.60
CA ARG A 156 -13.35 -11.33 -4.03
C ARG A 156 -12.64 -12.51 -4.72
N ASP A 157 -12.58 -12.49 -6.05
CA ASP A 157 -11.84 -13.50 -6.82
C ASP A 157 -10.37 -13.57 -6.40
N LEU A 158 -9.70 -12.43 -6.25
CA LEU A 158 -8.30 -12.36 -5.81
C LEU A 158 -8.13 -12.95 -4.40
N ILE A 159 -9.03 -12.64 -3.45
CA ILE A 159 -9.00 -13.15 -2.08
C ILE A 159 -9.18 -14.68 -2.08
N ASP A 160 -10.19 -15.17 -2.78
CA ASP A 160 -10.50 -16.60 -2.83
C ASP A 160 -9.36 -17.41 -3.46
N ARG A 161 -8.78 -16.92 -4.55
CA ARG A 161 -7.63 -17.57 -5.22
C ARG A 161 -6.35 -17.53 -4.39
N ALA A 162 -6.10 -16.43 -3.67
CA ALA A 162 -4.97 -16.32 -2.76
C ALA A 162 -5.08 -17.35 -1.63
N HIS A 163 -6.26 -17.49 -1.02
CA HIS A 163 -6.52 -18.52 -0.01
C HIS A 163 -6.38 -19.94 -0.56
N ALA A 164 -6.90 -20.20 -1.78
CA ALA A 164 -6.74 -21.49 -2.44
C ALA A 164 -5.26 -21.84 -2.69
N ALA A 165 -4.41 -20.83 -2.92
CA ALA A 165 -2.96 -20.98 -3.04
C ALA A 165 -2.22 -21.06 -1.70
N GLY A 166 -2.92 -20.90 -0.55
CA GLY A 166 -2.35 -20.89 0.79
C GLY A 166 -1.71 -19.55 1.21
N ALA A 167 -1.96 -18.48 0.47
CA ALA A 167 -1.47 -17.15 0.80
C ALA A 167 -2.40 -16.44 1.78
N VAL A 168 -1.83 -15.66 2.69
CA VAL A 168 -2.56 -14.72 3.55
C VAL A 168 -2.85 -13.45 2.77
N VAL A 169 -4.06 -12.89 2.91
CA VAL A 169 -4.44 -11.66 2.23
C VAL A 169 -4.33 -10.47 3.17
N SER A 170 -3.49 -9.50 2.80
CA SER A 170 -3.31 -8.22 3.48
C SER A 170 -3.91 -7.08 2.68
N LEU A 171 -4.53 -6.11 3.35
CA LEU A 171 -5.16 -4.96 2.72
C LEU A 171 -4.76 -3.64 3.40
N ASN A 172 -4.43 -2.64 2.58
CA ASN A 172 -4.53 -1.24 2.94
C ASN A 172 -5.81 -0.68 2.31
N PRO A 173 -6.80 -0.20 3.07
CA PRO A 173 -8.11 0.17 2.52
C PRO A 173 -8.12 1.45 1.68
N GLY A 174 -7.01 2.16 1.58
CA GLY A 174 -6.89 3.43 0.87
C GLY A 174 -7.13 4.63 1.78
N SER A 175 -7.69 5.73 1.26
CA SER A 175 -7.94 6.93 2.07
C SER A 175 -9.36 6.96 2.63
N ALA A 176 -9.57 7.65 3.77
CA ALA A 176 -10.89 7.87 4.34
C ALA A 176 -11.86 8.56 3.37
N GLY A 177 -11.35 9.52 2.57
CA GLY A 177 -12.13 10.16 1.50
C GLY A 177 -12.59 9.15 0.44
N PHE A 178 -11.68 8.29 -0.01
CA PHE A 178 -12.02 7.22 -0.94
C PHE A 178 -13.10 6.28 -0.38
N ILE A 179 -12.95 5.83 0.88
CA ILE A 179 -13.93 4.93 1.52
C ILE A 179 -15.30 5.61 1.63
N SER A 180 -15.32 6.89 2.00
CA SER A 180 -16.57 7.67 2.09
C SER A 180 -17.25 7.86 0.74
N ASP A 181 -16.49 8.15 -0.32
CA ASP A 181 -17.01 8.40 -1.67
C ASP A 181 -17.50 7.11 -2.35
N PHE A 182 -16.80 6.00 -2.12
CA PHE A 182 -17.17 4.70 -2.69
C PHE A 182 -18.35 4.07 -1.96
N GLY A 183 -18.49 4.34 -0.67
CA GLY A 183 -19.49 3.80 0.25
C GLY A 183 -18.88 2.78 1.22
N PRO A 184 -18.89 3.08 2.54
CA PRO A 184 -18.31 2.16 3.54
C PRO A 184 -18.88 0.74 3.49
N ALA A 185 -20.19 0.60 3.29
CA ALA A 185 -20.85 -0.72 3.24
C ALA A 185 -20.35 -1.56 2.04
N GLU A 186 -20.15 -0.94 0.89
CA GLU A 186 -19.61 -1.56 -0.31
C GLU A 186 -18.16 -2.00 -0.10
N VAL A 187 -17.33 -1.15 0.53
CA VAL A 187 -15.94 -1.51 0.88
C VAL A 187 -15.93 -2.69 1.84
N ILE A 188 -16.71 -2.62 2.92
CA ILE A 188 -16.82 -3.69 3.93
C ILE A 188 -17.19 -5.03 3.27
N SER A 189 -18.17 -5.02 2.36
CA SER A 189 -18.58 -6.23 1.64
C SER A 189 -17.49 -6.76 0.70
N ALA A 190 -16.77 -5.87 0.03
CA ALA A 190 -15.76 -6.26 -0.96
C ALA A 190 -14.49 -6.83 -0.35
N ILE A 191 -14.15 -6.43 0.90
CA ILE A 191 -12.95 -6.88 1.62
C ILE A 191 -13.22 -8.07 2.55
N GLU A 192 -14.39 -8.67 2.49
CA GLU A 192 -14.67 -9.88 3.26
C GLU A 192 -13.71 -11.00 2.86
N GLY A 193 -13.14 -11.67 3.87
CA GLY A 193 -12.09 -12.68 3.67
C GLY A 193 -10.66 -12.14 3.74
N VAL A 194 -10.43 -10.84 3.78
CA VAL A 194 -9.09 -10.28 4.09
C VAL A 194 -8.66 -10.71 5.49
N ASP A 195 -7.40 -11.13 5.66
CA ASP A 195 -6.85 -11.65 6.92
C ASP A 195 -6.19 -10.56 7.76
N ILE A 196 -5.53 -9.59 7.11
CA ILE A 196 -4.76 -8.51 7.75
C ILE A 196 -5.20 -7.17 7.18
N VAL A 197 -5.69 -6.28 8.04
CA VAL A 197 -6.00 -4.89 7.68
C VAL A 197 -4.97 -3.95 8.29
N ILE A 198 -4.30 -3.16 7.45
CA ILE A 198 -3.34 -2.13 7.84
C ILE A 198 -3.91 -0.78 7.41
N ALA A 199 -4.38 0.01 8.36
CA ALA A 199 -5.12 1.24 8.10
C ALA A 199 -4.77 2.33 9.13
N ASN A 200 -5.07 3.59 8.81
CA ASN A 200 -5.12 4.59 9.87
C ASN A 200 -6.48 4.56 10.58
N VAL A 201 -6.55 5.20 11.76
CA VAL A 201 -7.77 5.17 12.58
C VAL A 201 -8.99 5.75 11.86
N ALA A 202 -8.82 6.79 11.03
CA ALA A 202 -9.92 7.41 10.30
C ALA A 202 -10.48 6.50 9.20
N GLU A 203 -9.62 5.76 8.52
CA GLU A 203 -10.00 4.75 7.53
C GLU A 203 -10.73 3.57 8.19
N ALA A 204 -10.13 3.04 9.26
CA ALA A 204 -10.67 1.87 9.94
C ALA A 204 -12.00 2.16 10.66
N ALA A 205 -12.18 3.37 11.21
CA ALA A 205 -13.43 3.81 11.83
C ALA A 205 -14.63 3.77 10.86
N LEU A 206 -14.39 4.09 9.58
CA LEU A 206 -15.43 4.00 8.53
C LEU A 206 -15.83 2.55 8.21
N LEU A 207 -14.98 1.57 8.56
CA LEU A 207 -15.21 0.15 8.29
C LEU A 207 -15.87 -0.61 9.45
N CYS A 208 -16.05 -0.01 10.63
CA CYS A 208 -16.57 -0.70 11.82
C CYS A 208 -17.52 0.09 12.70
N GLU A 209 -17.91 1.31 12.30
CA GLU A 209 -18.84 2.20 13.06
C GLU A 209 -18.38 2.50 14.50
N GLU A 210 -17.07 2.46 14.76
CA GLU A 210 -16.43 2.77 16.04
C GLU A 210 -15.55 4.01 15.92
N SER A 211 -15.30 4.71 17.02
CA SER A 211 -14.48 5.92 17.03
C SER A 211 -13.29 5.86 18.02
N ASP A 212 -13.39 5.04 19.06
CA ASP A 212 -12.28 4.80 19.98
C ASP A 212 -11.22 3.91 19.30
N PRO A 213 -9.96 4.31 19.22
CA PRO A 213 -8.95 3.58 18.45
C PRO A 213 -8.73 2.13 18.90
N GLN A 214 -8.88 1.83 20.21
CA GLN A 214 -8.76 0.47 20.75
C GLN A 214 -9.95 -0.40 20.31
N ARG A 215 -11.15 0.17 20.32
CA ARG A 215 -12.36 -0.51 19.83
C ARG A 215 -12.32 -0.70 18.33
N VAL A 216 -11.89 0.32 17.59
CA VAL A 216 -11.67 0.22 16.13
C VAL A 216 -10.74 -0.96 15.81
N ALA A 217 -9.57 -1.04 16.47
CA ALA A 217 -8.62 -2.13 16.25
C ALA A 217 -9.24 -3.49 16.58
N THR A 218 -9.98 -3.59 17.70
CA THR A 218 -10.65 -4.83 18.10
C THR A 218 -11.71 -5.24 17.10
N ALA A 219 -12.61 -4.34 16.68
CA ALA A 219 -13.68 -4.63 15.73
C ALA A 219 -13.14 -5.09 14.36
N ILE A 220 -12.09 -4.44 13.87
CA ILE A 220 -11.41 -4.86 12.62
C ILE A 220 -10.75 -6.25 12.80
N ALA A 221 -10.06 -6.50 13.92
CA ALA A 221 -9.43 -7.79 14.18
C ALA A 221 -10.45 -8.92 14.34
N ASP A 222 -11.58 -8.67 14.99
CA ASP A 222 -12.65 -9.66 15.15
C ASP A 222 -13.24 -10.08 13.79
N ARG A 223 -13.26 -9.18 12.82
CA ARG A 223 -13.72 -9.47 11.47
C ARG A 223 -12.65 -10.12 10.59
N HIS A 224 -11.43 -9.59 10.62
CA HIS A 224 -10.37 -9.89 9.64
C HIS A 224 -9.20 -10.72 10.21
N GLY A 225 -9.19 -11.02 11.51
CA GLY A 225 -8.11 -11.79 12.15
C GLY A 225 -7.03 -10.91 12.75
N LEU A 226 -6.46 -9.97 12.00
CA LEU A 226 -5.39 -9.07 12.46
C LEU A 226 -5.62 -7.65 11.96
N ALA A 227 -5.55 -6.69 12.87
CA ALA A 227 -5.60 -5.25 12.60
C ALA A 227 -4.33 -4.55 13.04
N VAL A 228 -3.83 -3.65 12.20
CA VAL A 228 -2.70 -2.75 12.47
C VAL A 228 -3.19 -1.33 12.21
N ILE A 229 -3.51 -0.62 13.29
CA ILE A 229 -4.16 0.69 13.22
C ILE A 229 -3.18 1.79 13.59
N THR A 230 -2.81 2.63 12.60
CA THR A 230 -1.88 3.75 12.80
C THR A 230 -2.62 5.00 13.27
N GLN A 231 -1.99 5.79 14.15
CA GLN A 231 -2.52 7.04 14.68
C GLN A 231 -1.55 8.22 14.45
N GLY A 232 -0.96 8.26 13.26
CA GLY A 232 0.02 9.28 12.92
C GLY A 232 1.25 9.21 13.82
N PRO A 233 1.60 10.31 14.55
CA PRO A 233 2.79 10.36 15.40
C PRO A 233 2.61 9.67 16.77
N ASP A 234 1.39 9.30 17.16
CA ASP A 234 1.14 8.86 18.55
C ASP A 234 1.58 7.41 18.79
N ASN A 235 0.89 6.46 18.18
CA ASN A 235 1.22 5.04 18.31
C ASN A 235 0.59 4.22 17.17
N VAL A 236 0.89 2.93 17.17
CA VAL A 236 0.21 1.93 16.35
C VAL A 236 -0.45 0.92 17.26
N ILE A 237 -1.73 0.62 17.03
CA ILE A 237 -2.46 -0.40 17.77
C ILE A 237 -2.47 -1.68 16.95
N VAL A 238 -2.00 -2.76 17.55
CA VAL A 238 -2.04 -4.11 16.98
C VAL A 238 -3.10 -4.90 17.72
N ALA A 239 -4.10 -5.41 17.02
CA ALA A 239 -5.13 -6.26 17.59
C ALA A 239 -5.21 -7.58 16.81
N GLN A 240 -5.27 -8.69 17.52
CA GLN A 240 -5.53 -10.03 16.97
C GLN A 240 -6.86 -10.52 17.52
N ARG A 241 -7.62 -11.23 16.70
CA ARG A 241 -8.92 -11.79 17.09
C ARG A 241 -8.81 -12.57 18.42
N GLY A 242 -9.68 -12.24 19.36
CA GLY A 242 -9.72 -12.88 20.68
C GLY A 242 -8.61 -12.46 21.65
N SER A 243 -7.77 -11.47 21.29
CA SER A 243 -6.69 -10.98 22.13
C SER A 243 -6.91 -9.50 22.49
N LYS A 244 -6.27 -9.05 23.59
CA LYS A 244 -6.26 -7.63 23.93
C LYS A 244 -5.37 -6.85 22.95
N PRO A 245 -5.80 -5.68 22.46
CA PRO A 245 -4.96 -4.81 21.66
C PRO A 245 -3.65 -4.41 22.38
N VAL A 246 -2.58 -4.32 21.62
CA VAL A 246 -1.25 -3.89 22.08
C VAL A 246 -0.89 -2.58 21.40
N SER A 247 -0.46 -1.59 22.18
CA SER A 247 0.04 -0.31 21.68
C SER A 247 1.55 -0.38 21.42
N VAL A 248 1.94 -0.03 20.19
CA VAL A 248 3.34 0.05 19.75
C VAL A 248 3.72 1.52 19.61
N PRO A 249 4.71 2.02 20.35
CA PRO A 249 5.10 3.42 20.31
C PRO A 249 5.73 3.79 18.96
N VAL A 250 5.46 5.02 18.49
CA VAL A 250 6.10 5.62 17.33
C VAL A 250 7.27 6.48 17.78
N SER A 251 8.46 6.29 17.18
CA SER A 251 9.59 7.15 17.42
C SER A 251 9.43 8.49 16.70
N PRO A 252 9.76 9.63 17.34
CA PRO A 252 9.71 10.93 16.68
C PRO A 252 10.57 10.95 15.41
N ALA A 253 10.03 11.46 14.32
CA ALA A 253 10.75 11.66 13.07
C ALA A 253 10.54 13.10 12.56
N ARG A 254 11.54 13.66 11.86
CA ARG A 254 11.37 14.92 11.17
C ARG A 254 10.54 14.70 9.90
N VAL A 255 9.28 15.08 9.95
CA VAL A 255 8.39 14.96 8.80
C VAL A 255 8.75 16.00 7.75
N VAL A 256 9.10 15.52 6.55
CA VAL A 256 9.31 16.30 5.33
C VAL A 256 8.11 16.12 4.40
N ASP A 257 7.68 14.87 4.22
CA ASP A 257 6.52 14.50 3.39
C ASP A 257 5.86 13.23 3.95
N PRO A 258 4.62 13.26 4.45
CA PRO A 258 3.93 12.08 4.95
C PRO A 258 3.36 11.17 3.85
N THR A 259 3.56 11.50 2.55
CA THR A 259 3.10 10.66 1.43
C THR A 259 3.77 9.29 1.49
N GLY A 260 2.96 8.23 1.37
CA GLY A 260 3.46 6.86 1.37
C GLY A 260 3.85 6.30 2.75
N ALA A 261 3.62 7.04 3.85
CA ALA A 261 3.90 6.53 5.20
C ALA A 261 3.11 5.24 5.51
N GLY A 262 1.85 5.15 5.10
CA GLY A 262 1.02 3.95 5.21
C GLY A 262 1.55 2.79 4.38
N ASP A 263 2.02 3.08 3.16
CA ASP A 263 2.60 2.08 2.25
C ASP A 263 3.91 1.52 2.86
N ALA A 264 4.74 2.41 3.38
CA ALA A 264 5.99 2.05 4.07
C ALA A 264 5.74 1.28 5.37
N MET A 265 4.69 1.65 6.12
CA MET A 265 4.23 0.89 7.30
C MET A 265 3.82 -0.51 6.91
N SER A 266 2.99 -0.66 5.87
CA SER A 266 2.54 -1.96 5.34
C SER A 266 3.73 -2.81 4.90
N ALA A 267 4.68 -2.22 4.17
CA ALA A 267 5.87 -2.93 3.71
C ALA A 267 6.76 -3.41 4.86
N GLY A 268 7.07 -2.55 5.81
CA GLY A 268 7.88 -2.91 6.98
C GLY A 268 7.22 -3.96 7.86
N PHE A 269 5.90 -3.86 8.03
CA PHE A 269 5.10 -4.86 8.73
C PHE A 269 5.17 -6.22 8.02
N LEU A 270 4.81 -6.28 6.75
CA LEU A 270 4.77 -7.53 5.98
C LEU A 270 6.15 -8.17 5.85
N HIS A 271 7.20 -7.36 5.62
CA HIS A 271 8.60 -7.85 5.59
C HIS A 271 8.99 -8.62 6.86
N SER A 272 8.59 -8.11 8.03
CA SER A 272 8.88 -8.77 9.32
C SER A 272 7.92 -9.91 9.61
N TRP A 273 6.63 -9.72 9.36
CA TRP A 273 5.56 -10.65 9.70
C TRP A 273 5.70 -12.02 9.00
N VAL A 274 6.12 -12.04 7.74
CA VAL A 274 6.29 -13.31 6.99
C VAL A 274 7.40 -14.21 7.56
N ALA A 275 8.25 -13.73 8.46
CA ALA A 275 9.34 -14.50 9.04
C ALA A 275 8.89 -15.39 10.21
N ASP A 276 7.94 -14.93 11.03
CA ASP A 276 7.57 -15.60 12.28
C ASP A 276 6.15 -15.32 12.78
N HIS A 277 5.39 -14.52 12.03
CA HIS A 277 4.01 -14.14 12.32
C HIS A 277 3.82 -13.40 13.67
N ASP A 278 4.87 -12.78 14.20
CA ASP A 278 4.79 -11.91 15.40
C ASP A 278 4.30 -10.50 14.98
N ALA A 279 3.01 -10.25 15.18
CA ALA A 279 2.37 -9.01 14.76
C ALA A 279 2.89 -7.75 15.49
N VAL A 280 3.28 -7.87 16.76
CA VAL A 280 3.81 -6.74 17.54
C VAL A 280 5.20 -6.36 17.03
N ARG A 281 6.08 -7.34 16.84
CA ARG A 281 7.41 -7.12 16.26
C ARG A 281 7.32 -6.59 14.83
N ALA A 282 6.40 -7.13 14.04
CA ALA A 282 6.14 -6.66 12.69
C ALA A 282 5.67 -5.19 12.67
N ALA A 283 4.80 -4.79 13.61
CA ALA A 283 4.38 -3.40 13.72
C ALA A 283 5.54 -2.47 14.13
N GLN A 284 6.43 -2.91 15.01
CA GLN A 284 7.66 -2.17 15.35
C GLN A 284 8.55 -1.96 14.11
N ALA A 285 8.72 -3.00 13.29
CA ALA A 285 9.45 -2.88 12.03
C ALA A 285 8.76 -1.91 11.06
N GLY A 286 7.43 -1.99 10.94
CA GLY A 286 6.62 -1.07 10.13
C GLY A 286 6.80 0.39 10.54
N VAL A 287 6.74 0.68 11.85
CA VAL A 287 6.98 2.03 12.40
C VAL A 287 8.34 2.58 11.97
N LEU A 288 9.40 1.77 12.03
CA LEU A 288 10.75 2.20 11.63
C LEU A 288 10.83 2.53 10.13
N VAL A 289 10.15 1.76 9.29
CA VAL A 289 10.13 2.00 7.84
C VAL A 289 9.29 3.23 7.51
N ALA A 290 8.11 3.38 8.14
CA ALA A 290 7.27 4.57 8.00
C ALA A 290 8.00 5.86 8.45
N ALA A 291 8.75 5.81 9.56
CA ALA A 291 9.56 6.93 10.04
C ALA A 291 10.64 7.34 9.01
N ARG A 292 11.22 6.39 8.28
CA ARG A 292 12.16 6.70 7.18
C ARG A 292 11.45 7.32 5.99
N ALA A 293 10.26 6.83 5.65
CA ALA A 293 9.48 7.33 4.52
C ALA A 293 9.11 8.80 4.69
N VAL A 294 8.66 9.22 5.86
CA VAL A 294 8.25 10.61 6.10
C VAL A 294 9.40 11.64 6.07
N MET A 295 10.65 11.18 6.08
CA MET A 295 11.84 12.07 6.00
C MET A 295 12.26 12.40 4.58
N VAL A 296 11.64 11.83 3.55
CA VAL A 296 11.94 12.05 2.14
C VAL A 296 10.70 12.51 1.38
N ILE A 297 10.88 13.14 0.21
CA ILE A 297 9.76 13.56 -0.63
C ILE A 297 9.33 12.41 -1.54
N GLY A 298 8.03 12.09 -1.55
CA GLY A 298 7.41 11.04 -2.36
C GLY A 298 7.21 9.72 -1.62
N GLY A 299 6.39 8.83 -2.19
CA GLY A 299 5.93 7.60 -1.52
C GLY A 299 6.94 6.43 -1.56
N ARG A 300 8.02 6.52 -2.34
CA ARG A 300 8.98 5.41 -2.54
C ARG A 300 10.31 5.66 -1.85
N PRO A 301 11.08 4.59 -1.53
CA PRO A 301 12.42 4.73 -0.98
C PRO A 301 13.34 5.42 -1.99
N VAL A 302 14.28 6.22 -1.49
CA VAL A 302 15.34 6.85 -2.32
C VAL A 302 16.38 5.77 -2.66
N ILE A 303 16.74 5.67 -3.94
CA ILE A 303 17.78 4.78 -4.47
C ILE A 303 19.14 5.41 -4.22
#